data_314042572c41fdfec36b84556519b844
#
_entry.id   314042572c41fdfec36b84556519b844
#
_cell.length_a   1.000
_cell.length_b   1.000
_cell.length_c   1.000
_cell.angle_alpha   90.00
_cell.angle_beta   90.00
_cell.angle_gamma   90.00
#
_symmetry.space_group_name_H-M   'P 1'
#
loop_
_entity.id
_entity.type
_entity.pdbx_description
1 polymer ?
#
loop_
_entity_poly.entity_id
_entity_poly.type
_entity_poly.pdbx_seq_one_letter_code
_entity_poly.pdbx_strand_id
1 'polypeptide(L)'
;MKKLAVTAVIIAGMAFSHVDAFAQYKTANASEEAPKSESELILEEAASSEAPVIITLEQALQIALSENVSVKVADMEIQRAQYAKKGSYAALFPQIDATGAYQRTIKKQVMYMDFDMSSIMGGAGGEGTELPDGVELPDGVEIPESGEGAAPGGSDNGGGLEVGRWNTWSAGVSAAMPLVNAQLWKSLKISGLDVELAVEKARSSRLEMVTQVKNAYFATLLAKEAFEVYKQVYENAVQNLEETEKKYRAQKVSDMELLRAKTTVANAIPNVYNAEGSVILSLWQLKAILGVDLDMNLDVAGKLEDWSEHMFYDIHQHDSISLDRNTTMKQLAIQAEMLAETIKVQQYANIPSLAVAFNFSYNAMTNDFKFSEYRWTPYSYVGLSLNIPIFAGGKRYHAIRQAKNQYQQVQLQTLNTERQLKIAIRQSLNTMETNMKSYYASKDALAAAQKGYDIVAKSYQVGRSTLIEVNDAQLALTQAQLGASQAVYNFLTAKAQLEQTLGQDFVE
;
A
#
# COMPACT_ATOMS: atom_id res chain seq x y z
N MET A 1 -7.06 54.21 4.61
CA MET A 1 -7.68 52.99 4.08
C MET A 1 -7.13 52.52 2.73
N LYS A 2 -6.73 53.35 1.77
CA LYS A 2 -6.17 52.87 0.46
C LYS A 2 -4.78 52.25 0.52
N LYS A 3 -3.94 52.55 1.51
CA LYS A 3 -2.56 52.01 1.62
C LYS A 3 -2.50 50.60 2.26
N LEU A 4 -3.47 50.21 3.10
CA LEU A 4 -3.51 48.87 3.71
C LEU A 4 -4.09 47.79 2.79
N ALA A 5 -5.02 48.18 1.88
CA ALA A 5 -5.55 47.27 0.87
C ALA A 5 -4.49 46.87 -0.18
N VAL A 6 -3.52 47.75 -0.48
CA VAL A 6 -2.43 47.50 -1.43
C VAL A 6 -1.41 46.53 -0.84
N THR A 7 -1.16 46.56 0.48
CA THR A 7 -0.18 45.65 1.14
C THR A 7 -0.74 44.24 1.24
N ALA A 8 -2.03 44.03 1.49
CA ALA A 8 -2.67 42.69 1.51
C ALA A 8 -2.72 42.05 0.10
N VAL A 9 -2.89 42.83 -0.95
CA VAL A 9 -2.86 42.34 -2.34
C VAL A 9 -1.44 41.99 -2.78
N ILE A 10 -0.42 42.68 -2.28
CA ILE A 10 1.00 42.38 -2.60
C ILE A 10 1.46 41.09 -1.90
N ILE A 11 1.00 40.81 -0.69
CA ILE A 11 1.31 39.53 0.00
C ILE A 11 0.59 38.33 -0.64
N ALA A 12 -0.64 38.50 -1.10
CA ALA A 12 -1.35 37.48 -1.86
C ALA A 12 -0.75 37.27 -3.28
N GLY A 13 -0.25 38.33 -3.93
CA GLY A 13 0.40 38.25 -5.23
C GLY A 13 1.77 37.56 -5.21
N MET A 14 2.54 37.65 -4.11
CA MET A 14 3.83 36.95 -3.96
C MET A 14 3.67 35.45 -3.69
N ALA A 15 2.56 35.00 -3.09
CA ALA A 15 2.27 33.58 -2.88
C ALA A 15 1.88 32.87 -4.20
N PHE A 16 1.26 33.56 -5.15
CA PHE A 16 0.87 32.99 -6.44
C PHE A 16 2.01 32.96 -7.48
N SER A 17 3.00 33.88 -7.41
CA SER A 17 4.11 33.91 -8.35
C SER A 17 5.16 32.80 -8.14
N HIS A 18 5.17 32.13 -6.98
CA HIS A 18 6.05 30.98 -6.73
C HIS A 18 5.46 29.64 -7.20
N VAL A 19 4.15 29.55 -7.43
CA VAL A 19 3.52 28.33 -7.96
C VAL A 19 3.82 28.17 -9.46
N ASP A 20 3.81 29.27 -10.22
CA ASP A 20 4.12 29.22 -11.65
C ASP A 20 5.62 28.97 -11.95
N ALA A 21 6.53 29.42 -11.08
CA ALA A 21 7.97 29.13 -11.22
C ALA A 21 8.29 27.65 -11.01
N PHE A 22 7.52 26.95 -10.15
CA PHE A 22 7.68 25.50 -9.92
C PHE A 22 7.11 24.65 -11.07
N ALA A 23 6.04 25.13 -11.73
CA ALA A 23 5.47 24.50 -12.92
C ALA A 23 6.40 24.64 -14.13
N GLN A 24 7.04 25.79 -14.31
CA GLN A 24 8.01 26.02 -15.41
C GLN A 24 9.34 25.27 -15.22
N TYR A 25 9.77 25.00 -13.98
CA TYR A 25 10.97 24.20 -13.72
C TYR A 25 10.78 22.72 -14.08
N LYS A 26 9.54 22.23 -14.04
CA LYS A 26 9.19 20.83 -14.38
C LYS A 26 9.04 20.61 -15.90
N THR A 27 8.73 21.67 -16.66
CA THR A 27 8.60 21.57 -18.12
C THR A 27 9.89 21.82 -18.89
N ALA A 28 10.91 22.47 -18.28
CA ALA A 28 12.19 22.73 -18.92
C ALA A 28 13.16 21.52 -18.92
N ASN A 29 12.93 20.50 -18.08
CA ASN A 29 13.76 19.28 -18.02
C ASN A 29 13.13 18.05 -18.67
N ALA A 30 12.08 18.22 -19.50
CA ALA A 30 11.35 17.11 -20.12
C ALA A 30 11.81 16.79 -21.56
N SER A 31 13.01 17.15 -21.98
CA SER A 31 13.48 16.95 -23.35
C SER A 31 14.86 16.28 -23.51
N GLU A 32 15.37 15.59 -22.49
CA GLU A 32 16.32 14.49 -22.70
C GLU A 32 15.58 13.20 -22.35
N GLU A 33 15.16 12.45 -23.38
CA GLU A 33 14.70 11.07 -23.21
C GLU A 33 15.85 10.30 -22.57
N ALA A 34 15.67 9.90 -21.30
CA ALA A 34 16.58 8.94 -20.68
C ALA A 34 16.67 7.70 -21.58
N PRO A 35 17.84 7.07 -21.74
CA PRO A 35 17.96 5.86 -22.54
C PRO A 35 16.94 4.84 -22.04
N LYS A 36 16.13 4.30 -22.97
CA LYS A 36 15.10 3.28 -22.65
C LYS A 36 15.76 2.12 -21.92
N SER A 37 15.11 1.63 -20.89
CA SER A 37 15.56 0.45 -20.15
C SER A 37 15.53 -0.78 -21.04
N GLU A 38 16.32 -1.81 -20.75
CA GLU A 38 16.32 -3.07 -21.49
C GLU A 38 14.92 -3.70 -21.50
N SER A 39 14.18 -3.60 -20.39
CA SER A 39 12.79 -4.04 -20.28
C SER A 39 11.85 -3.31 -21.24
N GLU A 40 11.98 -1.98 -21.38
CA GLU A 40 11.17 -1.19 -22.32
C GLU A 40 11.44 -1.57 -23.78
N LEU A 41 12.71 -1.84 -24.15
CA LEU A 41 13.07 -2.27 -25.49
C LEU A 41 12.49 -3.64 -25.83
N ILE A 42 12.55 -4.60 -24.89
CA ILE A 42 11.95 -5.94 -25.06
C ILE A 42 10.43 -5.84 -25.24
N LEU A 43 9.75 -4.99 -24.45
CA LEU A 43 8.31 -4.80 -24.54
C LEU A 43 7.88 -4.12 -25.84
N GLU A 44 8.66 -3.16 -26.33
CA GLU A 44 8.41 -2.49 -27.63
C GLU A 44 8.58 -3.47 -28.80
N GLU A 45 9.61 -4.33 -28.74
CA GLU A 45 9.83 -5.41 -29.71
C GLU A 45 8.67 -6.42 -29.68
N ALA A 46 8.24 -6.85 -28.49
CA ALA A 46 7.14 -7.79 -28.33
C ALA A 46 5.77 -7.24 -28.77
N ALA A 47 5.57 -5.91 -28.67
CA ALA A 47 4.36 -5.25 -29.17
C ALA A 47 4.33 -5.08 -30.68
N SER A 48 5.50 -5.03 -31.37
CA SER A 48 5.63 -4.78 -32.79
C SER A 48 5.90 -6.03 -33.63
N SER A 49 6.30 -7.14 -32.98
CA SER A 49 6.70 -8.38 -33.68
C SER A 49 5.53 -9.34 -33.90
N GLU A 50 5.41 -9.88 -35.11
CA GLU A 50 4.51 -11.01 -35.39
C GLU A 50 5.04 -12.34 -34.80
N ALA A 51 6.35 -12.46 -34.58
CA ALA A 51 6.96 -13.62 -33.96
C ALA A 51 7.04 -13.44 -32.43
N PRO A 52 6.91 -14.51 -31.63
CA PRO A 52 7.03 -14.40 -30.16
C PRO A 52 8.44 -14.00 -29.74
N VAL A 53 8.54 -12.98 -28.92
CA VAL A 53 9.79 -12.57 -28.27
C VAL A 53 10.07 -13.53 -27.13
N ILE A 54 11.23 -14.19 -27.18
CA ILE A 54 11.62 -15.19 -26.20
C ILE A 54 12.38 -14.48 -25.07
N ILE A 55 11.84 -14.54 -23.85
CA ILE A 55 12.44 -13.90 -22.68
C ILE A 55 13.10 -14.92 -21.75
N THR A 56 14.23 -14.54 -21.17
CA THR A 56 14.89 -15.30 -20.10
C THR A 56 14.25 -15.02 -18.74
N LEU A 57 14.59 -15.82 -17.71
CA LEU A 57 14.10 -15.59 -16.35
C LEU A 57 14.55 -14.23 -15.81
N GLU A 58 15.80 -13.82 -16.10
CA GLU A 58 16.34 -12.51 -15.69
C GLU A 58 15.54 -11.35 -16.30
N GLN A 59 15.32 -11.41 -17.61
CA GLN A 59 14.52 -10.40 -18.31
C GLN A 59 13.09 -10.36 -17.80
N ALA A 60 12.47 -11.53 -17.54
CA ALA A 60 11.14 -11.59 -16.92
C ALA A 60 11.11 -10.93 -15.55
N LEU A 61 12.13 -11.11 -14.71
CA LEU A 61 12.24 -10.46 -13.41
C LEU A 61 12.43 -8.94 -13.53
N GLN A 62 13.25 -8.47 -14.47
CA GLN A 62 13.44 -7.03 -14.71
C GLN A 62 12.13 -6.37 -15.18
N ILE A 63 11.41 -6.99 -16.14
CA ILE A 63 10.12 -6.51 -16.62
C ILE A 63 9.11 -6.43 -15.45
N ALA A 64 9.00 -7.48 -14.64
CA ALA A 64 8.06 -7.50 -13.52
C ALA A 64 8.38 -6.42 -12.48
N LEU A 65 9.66 -6.21 -12.16
CA LEU A 65 10.07 -5.18 -11.18
C LEU A 65 9.85 -3.76 -11.70
N SER A 66 9.84 -3.53 -13.02
CA SER A 66 9.57 -2.22 -13.62
C SER A 66 8.09 -1.98 -13.91
N GLU A 67 7.36 -2.99 -14.41
CA GLU A 67 6.01 -2.82 -14.94
C GLU A 67 4.90 -3.25 -13.99
N ASN A 68 5.16 -4.17 -13.07
CA ASN A 68 4.10 -4.71 -12.23
C ASN A 68 3.46 -3.65 -11.33
N VAL A 69 2.13 -3.62 -11.36
CA VAL A 69 1.32 -2.64 -10.61
C VAL A 69 1.55 -2.72 -9.10
N SER A 70 1.75 -3.92 -8.54
CA SER A 70 1.97 -4.08 -7.09
C SER A 70 3.28 -3.45 -6.63
N VAL A 71 4.33 -3.52 -7.45
CA VAL A 71 5.63 -2.86 -7.18
C VAL A 71 5.47 -1.34 -7.27
N LYS A 72 4.80 -0.85 -8.33
CA LYS A 72 4.52 0.59 -8.50
C LYS A 72 3.68 1.14 -7.33
N VAL A 73 2.67 0.40 -6.87
CA VAL A 73 1.87 0.77 -5.69
C VAL A 73 2.72 0.82 -4.42
N ALA A 74 3.63 -0.14 -4.23
CA ALA A 74 4.52 -0.17 -3.08
C ALA A 74 5.49 1.04 -3.07
N ASP A 75 5.99 1.47 -4.23
CA ASP A 75 6.81 2.67 -4.35
C ASP A 75 6.03 3.96 -4.09
N MET A 76 4.77 4.04 -4.55
CA MET A 76 3.87 5.15 -4.22
C MET A 76 3.57 5.21 -2.71
N GLU A 77 3.50 4.06 -2.03
CA GLU A 77 3.29 4.00 -0.57
C GLU A 77 4.49 4.57 0.20
N ILE A 78 5.72 4.34 -0.28
CA ILE A 78 6.92 5.00 0.27
C ILE A 78 6.80 6.53 0.12
N GLN A 79 6.41 7.01 -1.07
CA GLN A 79 6.23 8.45 -1.30
C GLN A 79 5.13 9.02 -0.41
N ARG A 80 4.00 8.31 -0.24
CA ARG A 80 2.92 8.69 0.67
C ARG A 80 3.45 8.84 2.11
N ALA A 81 4.21 7.87 2.59
CA ALA A 81 4.79 7.92 3.94
C ALA A 81 5.80 9.09 4.09
N GLN A 82 6.60 9.37 3.05
CA GLN A 82 7.49 10.53 3.05
C GLN A 82 6.74 11.86 3.10
N TYR A 83 5.64 12.00 2.34
CA TYR A 83 4.81 13.21 2.42
C TYR A 83 4.09 13.32 3.77
N ALA A 84 3.63 12.20 4.35
CA ALA A 84 3.06 12.19 5.70
C ALA A 84 4.08 12.63 6.75
N LYS A 85 5.34 12.17 6.65
CA LYS A 85 6.45 12.64 7.48
C LYS A 85 6.68 14.15 7.33
N LYS A 86 6.75 14.66 6.09
CA LYS A 86 6.89 16.12 5.84
C LYS A 86 5.70 16.89 6.42
N GLY A 87 4.47 16.37 6.27
CA GLY A 87 3.25 16.92 6.87
C GLY A 87 3.31 16.96 8.39
N SER A 88 3.87 15.93 9.04
CA SER A 88 4.06 15.90 10.49
C SER A 88 5.01 17.01 10.97
N TYR A 89 6.07 17.31 10.22
CA TYR A 89 6.96 18.43 10.53
C TYR A 89 6.28 19.79 10.36
N ALA A 90 5.28 19.90 9.49
CA ALA A 90 4.54 21.15 9.31
C ALA A 90 3.82 21.60 10.59
N ALA A 91 3.50 20.68 11.51
CA ALA A 91 2.94 21.00 12.82
C ALA A 91 3.87 21.80 13.76
N LEU A 92 5.17 21.88 13.44
CA LEU A 92 6.14 22.71 14.16
C LEU A 92 6.11 24.19 13.70
N PHE A 93 5.56 24.46 12.53
CA PHE A 93 5.50 25.80 11.94
C PHE A 93 4.21 26.53 12.32
N PRO A 94 4.20 27.86 12.22
CA PRO A 94 2.97 28.62 12.46
C PRO A 94 1.84 28.14 11.53
N GLN A 95 0.68 27.84 12.12
CA GLN A 95 -0.57 27.60 11.38
C GLN A 95 -1.27 28.94 11.27
N ILE A 96 -1.58 29.38 10.06
CA ILE A 96 -2.20 30.69 9.78
C ILE A 96 -3.56 30.43 9.14
N ASP A 97 -4.61 30.85 9.82
CA ASP A 97 -5.98 30.67 9.39
C ASP A 97 -6.67 32.03 9.22
N ALA A 98 -7.45 32.18 8.15
CA ALA A 98 -8.35 33.30 7.96
C ALA A 98 -9.77 32.86 8.23
N THR A 99 -10.49 33.59 9.07
CA THR A 99 -11.86 33.27 9.46
C THR A 99 -12.79 34.45 9.17
N GLY A 100 -14.00 34.15 8.68
CA GLY A 100 -15.08 35.08 8.55
C GLY A 100 -16.34 34.48 9.14
N ALA A 101 -17.03 35.18 9.99
CA ALA A 101 -18.27 34.70 10.60
C ALA A 101 -19.34 35.80 10.64
N TYR A 102 -20.57 35.36 10.44
CA TYR A 102 -21.78 36.15 10.70
C TYR A 102 -22.63 35.39 11.73
N GLN A 103 -23.04 36.12 12.76
CA GLN A 103 -23.91 35.59 13.80
C GLN A 103 -25.10 36.53 13.99
N ARG A 104 -26.32 35.97 13.90
CA ARG A 104 -27.52 36.66 14.29
C ARG A 104 -27.97 36.20 15.67
N THR A 105 -28.06 37.13 16.60
CA THR A 105 -28.59 36.88 17.94
C THR A 105 -30.12 36.70 17.85
N ILE A 106 -30.66 35.63 18.39
CA ILE A 106 -32.11 35.35 18.44
C ILE A 106 -32.76 36.02 19.66
N LYS A 107 -32.01 36.02 20.79
CA LYS A 107 -32.41 36.68 22.05
C LYS A 107 -31.17 37.35 22.64
N LYS A 108 -31.25 38.63 22.90
CA LYS A 108 -30.16 39.41 23.48
C LYS A 108 -29.84 38.91 24.89
N GLN A 109 -28.60 39.03 25.26
CA GLN A 109 -28.15 38.73 26.64
C GLN A 109 -28.61 39.83 27.56
N VAL A 110 -29.22 39.45 28.70
CA VAL A 110 -29.59 40.41 29.74
C VAL A 110 -28.49 40.40 30.79
N MET A 111 -27.86 41.52 31.00
CA MET A 111 -26.86 41.72 32.06
C MET A 111 -27.56 42.35 33.26
N TYR A 112 -27.54 41.60 34.37
CA TYR A 112 -28.01 42.10 35.65
C TYR A 112 -26.82 42.81 36.33
N MET A 113 -26.89 44.15 36.40
CA MET A 113 -25.90 44.91 37.15
C MET A 113 -26.53 45.31 38.46
N ASP A 114 -25.91 44.83 39.58
CA ASP A 114 -26.25 45.30 40.94
C ASP A 114 -25.69 46.72 41.18
N PHE A 115 -26.16 47.65 40.37
CA PHE A 115 -25.81 49.05 40.52
C PHE A 115 -27.01 49.74 41.06
N ASP A 116 -26.92 50.24 42.32
CA ASP A 116 -27.95 51.09 42.89
C ASP A 116 -27.90 52.48 42.24
N MET A 117 -28.67 52.61 41.13
CA MET A 117 -28.83 53.87 40.39
C MET A 117 -29.54 54.95 41.23
N SER A 118 -30.15 54.59 42.33
CA SER A 118 -30.83 55.56 43.20
C SER A 118 -29.83 56.46 43.90
N SER A 119 -28.60 56.03 44.13
CA SER A 119 -27.53 56.82 44.71
C SER A 119 -26.94 57.90 43.78
N ILE A 120 -27.12 57.72 42.44
CA ILE A 120 -26.63 58.72 41.44
C ILE A 120 -27.76 59.68 41.02
N MET A 121 -29.00 59.21 41.02
CA MET A 121 -30.18 60.04 40.65
C MET A 121 -30.92 60.66 41.82
N GLY A 122 -30.54 60.35 43.06
CA GLY A 122 -31.19 60.77 44.28
C GLY A 122 -30.82 62.16 44.79
N GLY A 123 -30.51 63.12 43.95
CA GLY A 123 -30.21 64.44 44.42
C GLY A 123 -30.13 65.57 43.37
N ALA A 124 -31.19 65.80 42.61
CA ALA A 124 -31.48 67.15 42.05
C ALA A 124 -32.77 67.11 41.20
N GLY A 125 -33.84 67.65 41.69
CA GLY A 125 -34.84 68.26 40.83
C GLY A 125 -34.20 69.51 40.23
N GLY A 126 -33.85 69.49 38.98
CA GLY A 126 -33.28 70.67 38.28
C GLY A 126 -32.76 70.28 36.89
N GLU A 127 -33.20 71.01 35.92
CA GLU A 127 -32.89 70.91 34.50
C GLU A 127 -31.44 70.59 34.18
N GLY A 128 -31.22 69.65 33.26
CA GLY A 128 -29.98 69.49 32.49
C GLY A 128 -28.81 68.89 33.25
N THR A 129 -28.79 67.58 33.50
CA THR A 129 -27.59 66.92 34.02
C THR A 129 -26.67 66.51 32.88
N GLU A 130 -25.62 67.34 32.64
CA GLU A 130 -24.42 66.91 31.94
C GLU A 130 -23.72 65.84 32.79
N LEU A 131 -23.37 64.71 32.19
CA LEU A 131 -22.57 63.67 32.83
C LEU A 131 -21.22 64.22 33.33
N PRO A 132 -20.69 63.83 34.48
CA PRO A 132 -19.38 64.27 34.95
C PRO A 132 -18.31 63.93 33.92
N ASP A 133 -17.39 64.86 33.64
CA ASP A 133 -16.28 64.68 32.71
C ASP A 133 -15.46 63.44 33.10
N GLY A 134 -15.39 62.46 32.17
CA GLY A 134 -14.54 61.25 32.35
C GLY A 134 -15.27 59.90 32.42
N VAL A 135 -16.58 59.82 32.27
CA VAL A 135 -17.31 58.54 32.18
C VAL A 135 -17.68 58.25 30.72
N GLU A 136 -16.85 57.54 30.01
CA GLU A 136 -17.20 56.96 28.70
C GLU A 136 -18.06 55.70 28.93
N LEU A 137 -19.29 55.75 28.44
CA LEU A 137 -20.15 54.58 28.37
C LEU A 137 -19.65 53.65 27.28
N PRO A 138 -19.63 52.33 27.51
CA PRO A 138 -19.25 51.38 26.46
C PRO A 138 -20.16 51.48 25.25
N ASP A 139 -19.60 51.47 24.02
CA ASP A 139 -20.32 51.49 22.78
C ASP A 139 -21.40 50.40 22.71
N GLY A 140 -22.66 50.82 22.62
CA GLY A 140 -23.81 49.90 22.49
C GLY A 140 -24.84 49.96 23.60
N VAL A 141 -24.67 50.85 24.60
CA VAL A 141 -25.69 51.11 25.63
C VAL A 141 -26.61 52.20 25.17
N GLU A 142 -27.82 51.85 24.76
CA GLU A 142 -28.91 52.82 24.49
C GLU A 142 -29.62 53.12 25.82
N ILE A 143 -29.57 54.41 26.24
CA ILE A 143 -30.37 54.89 27.36
C ILE A 143 -31.80 55.01 26.81
N PRO A 144 -32.84 54.42 27.43
CA PRO A 144 -34.22 54.60 26.95
C PRO A 144 -34.61 56.05 27.15
N GLU A 145 -35.01 56.71 26.04
CA GLU A 145 -35.65 58.06 26.14
C GLU A 145 -36.85 57.97 27.07
N SER A 146 -36.88 58.88 28.03
CA SER A 146 -37.97 59.02 29.01
C SER A 146 -39.26 59.43 28.29
N GLY A 147 -40.09 58.41 27.93
CA GLY A 147 -41.48 58.62 27.52
C GLY A 147 -42.33 58.98 28.75
N GLU A 148 -43.04 60.09 28.67
CA GLU A 148 -44.03 60.53 29.63
C GLU A 148 -45.06 59.42 29.94
N GLY A 149 -45.21 59.10 31.22
CA GLY A 149 -46.41 58.47 31.76
C GLY A 149 -46.32 57.03 32.15
N ALA A 150 -45.76 56.74 33.33
CA ALA A 150 -46.15 55.57 34.12
C ALA A 150 -46.00 55.84 35.62
N ALA A 151 -47.15 55.75 36.32
CA ALA A 151 -47.28 55.87 37.77
C ALA A 151 -46.44 54.84 38.55
N PRO A 152 -46.08 55.09 39.83
CA PRO A 152 -45.31 54.18 40.64
C PRO A 152 -46.16 53.01 41.13
N GLY A 153 -46.05 51.88 40.45
CA GLY A 153 -46.63 50.60 40.89
C GLY A 153 -45.52 49.62 41.05
N GLY A 154 -45.22 49.24 42.29
CA GLY A 154 -44.18 48.26 42.59
C GLY A 154 -44.39 46.92 41.89
N SER A 155 -43.37 46.41 41.24
CA SER A 155 -43.21 44.98 41.01
C SER A 155 -41.72 44.69 40.98
N ASP A 156 -41.35 43.84 41.89
CA ASP A 156 -40.10 43.18 42.11
C ASP A 156 -39.66 42.38 40.84
N ASN A 157 -38.99 43.09 39.92
CA ASN A 157 -38.30 42.45 38.79
C ASN A 157 -37.03 43.28 38.52
N GLY A 158 -35.89 42.70 39.01
CA GLY A 158 -34.57 43.23 38.71
C GLY A 158 -34.41 43.51 37.21
N GLY A 159 -34.49 44.81 36.83
CA GLY A 159 -34.36 45.24 35.47
C GLY A 159 -32.98 44.98 34.90
N GLY A 160 -32.78 43.85 34.25
CA GLY A 160 -31.55 43.58 33.53
C GLY A 160 -31.47 44.41 32.26
N LEU A 161 -30.29 44.95 31.96
CA LEU A 161 -30.00 45.69 30.76
C LEU A 161 -29.76 44.71 29.59
N GLU A 162 -30.50 44.81 28.51
CA GLU A 162 -30.24 44.04 27.30
C GLU A 162 -28.96 44.55 26.65
N VAL A 163 -27.94 43.68 26.54
CA VAL A 163 -26.64 44.02 25.99
C VAL A 163 -26.43 43.27 24.64
N GLY A 164 -25.84 43.95 23.68
CA GLY A 164 -25.49 43.39 22.36
C GLY A 164 -26.44 43.85 21.22
N ARG A 165 -26.00 43.59 20.02
CA ARG A 165 -26.76 43.92 18.79
C ARG A 165 -27.24 42.64 18.13
N TRP A 166 -28.22 42.77 17.22
CA TRP A 166 -28.81 41.60 16.56
C TRP A 166 -27.86 40.89 15.61
N ASN A 167 -26.96 41.65 14.93
CA ASN A 167 -26.05 41.11 13.93
C ASN A 167 -24.61 41.38 14.36
N THR A 168 -23.80 40.32 14.37
CA THR A 168 -22.35 40.38 14.63
C THR A 168 -21.61 39.82 13.41
N TRP A 169 -20.73 40.61 12.87
CA TRP A 169 -19.84 40.26 11.79
C TRP A 169 -18.43 40.23 12.32
N SER A 170 -17.69 39.19 11.99
CA SER A 170 -16.27 39.09 12.33
C SER A 170 -15.46 38.59 11.13
N ALA A 171 -14.33 39.21 10.89
CA ALA A 171 -13.35 38.74 9.92
C ALA A 171 -11.95 38.90 10.53
N GLY A 172 -11.12 37.85 10.41
CA GLY A 172 -9.82 37.95 11.05
C GLY A 172 -8.83 36.91 10.52
N VAL A 173 -7.59 37.10 10.98
CA VAL A 173 -6.46 36.17 10.74
C VAL A 173 -5.89 35.77 12.08
N SER A 174 -5.76 34.48 12.29
CA SER A 174 -5.10 33.93 13.48
C SER A 174 -3.87 33.11 13.09
N ALA A 175 -2.82 33.16 13.89
CA ALA A 175 -1.66 32.33 13.75
C ALA A 175 -1.34 31.69 15.08
N ALA A 176 -1.07 30.39 15.08
CA ALA A 176 -0.67 29.66 16.29
C ALA A 176 0.54 28.78 16.00
N MET A 177 1.49 28.72 16.94
CA MET A 177 2.70 27.93 16.83
C MET A 177 3.05 27.30 18.17
N PRO A 178 3.27 25.96 18.24
CA PRO A 178 3.80 25.32 19.43
C PRO A 178 5.30 25.66 19.58
N LEU A 179 5.68 26.28 20.70
CA LEU A 179 7.08 26.56 21.00
C LEU A 179 7.76 25.39 21.72
N VAL A 180 7.05 24.78 22.68
CA VAL A 180 7.52 23.62 23.42
C VAL A 180 6.39 22.60 23.46
N ASN A 181 6.59 21.48 22.78
CA ASN A 181 5.65 20.35 22.83
C ASN A 181 6.44 19.03 22.70
N ALA A 182 6.78 18.45 23.84
CA ALA A 182 7.57 17.23 23.91
C ALA A 182 6.86 16.02 23.26
N GLN A 183 5.53 15.97 23.34
CA GLN A 183 4.72 14.94 22.72
C GLN A 183 4.80 15.02 21.18
N LEU A 184 4.71 16.22 20.63
CA LEU A 184 4.85 16.47 19.19
C LEU A 184 6.24 16.05 18.68
N TRP A 185 7.31 16.46 19.36
CA TRP A 185 8.67 16.09 18.96
C TRP A 185 8.90 14.58 18.96
N LYS A 186 8.27 13.84 19.89
CA LYS A 186 8.34 12.38 19.89
C LYS A 186 7.51 11.73 18.79
N SER A 187 6.36 12.32 18.43
CA SER A 187 5.55 11.81 17.34
C SER A 187 6.26 11.92 15.97
N LEU A 188 7.15 12.91 15.80
CA LEU A 188 7.97 13.03 14.59
C LEU A 188 8.92 11.83 14.38
N LYS A 189 9.43 11.23 15.49
CA LYS A 189 10.24 10.02 15.38
C LYS A 189 9.40 8.85 14.86
N ILE A 190 8.15 8.74 15.31
CA ILE A 190 7.22 7.70 14.82
C ILE A 190 6.96 7.87 13.31
N SER A 191 6.78 9.11 12.83
CA SER A 191 6.62 9.38 11.38
C SER A 191 7.89 9.00 10.59
N GLY A 192 9.07 9.06 11.21
CA GLY A 192 10.31 8.55 10.61
C GLY A 192 10.30 7.04 10.45
N LEU A 193 9.92 6.33 11.52
CA LEU A 193 9.80 4.87 11.52
C LEU A 193 8.69 4.37 10.57
N ASP A 194 7.63 5.16 10.35
CA ASP A 194 6.59 4.83 9.38
C ASP A 194 7.12 4.79 7.95
N VAL A 195 8.04 5.70 7.60
CA VAL A 195 8.76 5.64 6.31
C VAL A 195 9.63 4.39 6.22
N GLU A 196 10.37 4.04 7.28
CA GLU A 196 11.19 2.82 7.29
C GLU A 196 10.33 1.56 7.14
N LEU A 197 9.16 1.55 7.79
CA LEU A 197 8.18 0.46 7.64
C LEU A 197 7.65 0.37 6.20
N ALA A 198 7.36 1.50 5.56
CA ALA A 198 6.91 1.53 4.18
C ALA A 198 7.99 1.01 3.21
N VAL A 199 9.26 1.36 3.43
CA VAL A 199 10.41 0.85 2.66
C VAL A 199 10.53 -0.67 2.81
N GLU A 200 10.44 -1.21 4.04
CA GLU A 200 10.57 -2.65 4.27
C GLU A 200 9.35 -3.43 3.73
N LYS A 201 8.16 -2.83 3.73
CA LYS A 201 6.98 -3.39 3.06
C LYS A 201 7.17 -3.44 1.55
N ALA A 202 7.70 -2.39 0.95
CA ALA A 202 7.99 -2.37 -0.48
C ALA A 202 9.06 -3.41 -0.86
N ARG A 203 10.08 -3.60 -0.02
CA ARG A 203 11.06 -4.68 -0.18
C ARG A 203 10.39 -6.05 -0.12
N SER A 204 9.47 -6.27 0.83
CA SER A 204 8.68 -7.49 0.91
C SER A 204 7.87 -7.76 -0.34
N SER A 205 7.21 -6.74 -0.89
CA SER A 205 6.42 -6.83 -2.12
C SER A 205 7.29 -7.18 -3.34
N ARG A 206 8.51 -6.62 -3.44
CA ARG A 206 9.46 -6.98 -4.51
C ARG A 206 9.93 -8.43 -4.40
N LEU A 207 10.28 -8.92 -3.20
CA LEU A 207 10.66 -10.32 -2.99
C LEU A 207 9.52 -11.29 -3.30
N GLU A 208 8.29 -10.94 -2.92
CA GLU A 208 7.10 -11.72 -3.27
C GLU A 208 6.90 -11.77 -4.78
N MET A 209 7.06 -10.63 -5.47
CA MET A 209 6.98 -10.54 -6.92
C MET A 209 8.02 -11.42 -7.62
N VAL A 210 9.27 -11.39 -7.17
CA VAL A 210 10.36 -12.26 -7.67
C VAL A 210 9.96 -13.73 -7.55
N THR A 211 9.40 -14.13 -6.41
CA THR A 211 8.94 -15.51 -6.19
C THR A 211 7.78 -15.88 -7.11
N GLN A 212 6.81 -14.99 -7.28
CA GLN A 212 5.66 -15.21 -8.17
C GLN A 212 6.11 -15.36 -9.63
N VAL A 213 7.03 -14.49 -10.10
CA VAL A 213 7.59 -14.59 -11.46
C VAL A 213 8.34 -15.90 -11.68
N LYS A 214 9.23 -16.29 -10.74
CA LYS A 214 9.94 -17.57 -10.79
C LYS A 214 8.97 -18.74 -10.90
N ASN A 215 7.95 -18.76 -10.04
CA ASN A 215 6.94 -19.83 -10.04
C ASN A 215 6.15 -19.89 -11.35
N ALA A 216 5.70 -18.74 -11.88
CA ALA A 216 4.96 -18.68 -13.13
C ALA A 216 5.83 -19.06 -14.34
N TYR A 217 7.09 -18.61 -14.36
CA TYR A 217 8.05 -18.96 -15.39
C TYR A 217 8.31 -20.48 -15.44
N PHE A 218 8.60 -21.09 -14.30
CA PHE A 218 8.80 -22.53 -14.22
C PHE A 218 7.53 -23.34 -14.49
N ALA A 219 6.35 -22.82 -14.10
CA ALA A 219 5.08 -23.43 -14.46
C ALA A 219 4.84 -23.43 -15.98
N THR A 220 5.24 -22.36 -16.68
CA THR A 220 5.16 -22.27 -18.14
C THR A 220 6.11 -23.27 -18.80
N LEU A 221 7.34 -23.42 -18.30
CA LEU A 221 8.27 -24.43 -18.78
C LEU A 221 7.71 -25.84 -18.58
N LEU A 222 7.14 -26.14 -17.41
CA LEU A 222 6.50 -27.44 -17.13
C LEU A 222 5.34 -27.72 -18.08
N ALA A 223 4.48 -26.72 -18.35
CA ALA A 223 3.38 -26.87 -19.28
C ALA A 223 3.86 -27.16 -20.70
N LYS A 224 4.93 -26.49 -21.17
CA LYS A 224 5.57 -26.71 -22.46
C LYS A 224 6.13 -28.14 -22.57
N GLU A 225 6.86 -28.60 -21.54
CA GLU A 225 7.39 -29.97 -21.54
C GLU A 225 6.27 -31.01 -21.57
N ALA A 226 5.22 -30.79 -20.77
CA ALA A 226 4.06 -31.66 -20.79
C ALA A 226 3.38 -31.70 -22.16
N PHE A 227 3.27 -30.57 -22.84
CA PHE A 227 2.74 -30.50 -24.20
C PHE A 227 3.59 -31.29 -25.21
N GLU A 228 4.93 -31.15 -25.16
CA GLU A 228 5.82 -31.91 -26.01
C GLU A 228 5.73 -33.44 -25.74
N VAL A 229 5.61 -33.85 -24.49
CA VAL A 229 5.41 -35.25 -24.10
C VAL A 229 4.11 -35.80 -24.67
N TYR A 230 2.98 -35.09 -24.51
CA TYR A 230 1.68 -35.55 -25.04
C TYR A 230 1.64 -35.53 -26.55
N LYS A 231 2.29 -34.59 -27.22
CA LYS A 231 2.48 -34.55 -28.67
C LYS A 231 3.25 -35.76 -29.16
N GLN A 232 4.35 -36.12 -28.49
CA GLN A 232 5.13 -37.31 -28.81
C GLN A 232 4.30 -38.60 -28.60
N VAL A 233 3.49 -38.68 -27.54
CA VAL A 233 2.56 -39.80 -27.33
C VAL A 233 1.56 -39.92 -28.49
N TYR A 234 1.01 -38.82 -28.97
CA TYR A 234 0.10 -38.78 -30.08
C TYR A 234 0.79 -39.24 -31.37
N GLU A 235 1.98 -38.70 -31.68
CA GLU A 235 2.77 -39.10 -32.86
C GLU A 235 3.11 -40.57 -32.85
N ASN A 236 3.54 -41.11 -31.71
CA ASN A 236 3.78 -42.53 -31.51
C ASN A 236 2.52 -43.38 -31.74
N ALA A 237 1.36 -42.93 -31.25
CA ALA A 237 0.08 -43.62 -31.43
C ALA A 237 -0.32 -43.63 -32.89
N VAL A 238 -0.11 -42.55 -33.65
CA VAL A 238 -0.36 -42.49 -35.11
C VAL A 238 0.55 -43.45 -35.85
N GLN A 239 1.84 -43.49 -35.54
CA GLN A 239 2.78 -44.43 -36.14
C GLN A 239 2.37 -45.89 -35.88
N ASN A 240 2.00 -46.20 -34.63
CA ASN A 240 1.53 -47.54 -34.28
C ASN A 240 0.23 -47.92 -34.97
N LEU A 241 -0.68 -46.96 -35.19
CA LEU A 241 -1.89 -47.16 -35.99
C LEU A 241 -1.53 -47.51 -37.46
N GLU A 242 -0.64 -46.77 -38.10
CA GLU A 242 -0.20 -47.01 -39.47
C GLU A 242 0.41 -48.42 -39.62
N GLU A 243 1.27 -48.82 -38.67
CA GLU A 243 1.87 -50.16 -38.64
C GLU A 243 0.79 -51.24 -38.43
N THR A 244 -0.17 -51.00 -37.57
CA THR A 244 -1.30 -51.91 -37.33
C THR A 244 -2.18 -52.04 -38.55
N GLU A 245 -2.46 -50.96 -39.28
CA GLU A 245 -3.21 -50.99 -40.54
C GLU A 245 -2.49 -51.80 -41.64
N LYS A 246 -1.15 -51.63 -41.76
CA LYS A 246 -0.34 -52.45 -42.69
C LYS A 246 -0.44 -53.94 -42.35
N LYS A 247 -0.33 -54.29 -41.07
CA LYS A 247 -0.45 -55.66 -40.57
C LYS A 247 -1.86 -56.24 -40.76
N TYR A 248 -2.90 -55.43 -40.57
CA TYR A 248 -4.30 -55.79 -40.81
C TYR A 248 -4.58 -56.09 -42.26
N ARG A 249 -4.14 -55.22 -43.18
CA ARG A 249 -4.25 -55.49 -44.65
C ARG A 249 -3.53 -56.76 -45.04
N ALA A 250 -2.45 -57.11 -44.35
CA ALA A 250 -1.71 -58.36 -44.54
C ALA A 250 -2.33 -59.57 -43.77
N GLN A 251 -3.52 -59.39 -43.14
CA GLN A 251 -4.23 -60.40 -42.37
C GLN A 251 -3.40 -60.97 -41.19
N LYS A 252 -2.46 -60.18 -40.64
CA LYS A 252 -1.59 -60.59 -39.56
C LYS A 252 -2.09 -60.20 -38.17
N VAL A 253 -3.07 -59.31 -38.07
CA VAL A 253 -3.69 -58.84 -36.82
C VAL A 253 -5.21 -58.81 -36.93
N SER A 254 -5.91 -58.86 -35.78
CA SER A 254 -7.37 -58.92 -35.73
C SER A 254 -8.01 -57.50 -35.85
N ASP A 255 -9.32 -57.46 -36.17
CA ASP A 255 -10.12 -56.23 -36.12
C ASP A 255 -10.05 -55.55 -34.74
N MET A 256 -10.00 -56.32 -33.66
CA MET A 256 -9.90 -55.83 -32.32
C MET A 256 -8.62 -55.01 -32.11
N GLU A 257 -7.50 -55.45 -32.67
CA GLU A 257 -6.22 -54.77 -32.53
C GLU A 257 -6.20 -53.46 -33.34
N LEU A 258 -6.80 -53.46 -34.54
CA LEU A 258 -6.99 -52.24 -35.36
C LEU A 258 -7.90 -51.24 -34.60
N LEU A 259 -9.02 -51.68 -34.04
CA LEU A 259 -9.92 -50.82 -33.26
C LEU A 259 -9.24 -50.23 -32.05
N ARG A 260 -8.41 -51.01 -31.32
CA ARG A 260 -7.60 -50.51 -30.20
C ARG A 260 -6.62 -49.42 -30.63
N ALA A 261 -5.89 -49.64 -31.75
CA ALA A 261 -4.97 -48.64 -32.26
C ALA A 261 -5.69 -47.32 -32.58
N LYS A 262 -6.86 -47.41 -33.25
CA LYS A 262 -7.71 -46.23 -33.52
C LYS A 262 -8.16 -45.55 -32.27
N THR A 263 -8.59 -46.29 -31.23
CA THR A 263 -9.01 -45.76 -29.93
C THR A 263 -7.85 -45.09 -29.21
N THR A 264 -6.63 -45.65 -29.26
CA THR A 264 -5.45 -45.06 -28.68
C THR A 264 -5.15 -43.70 -29.29
N VAL A 265 -5.20 -43.54 -30.60
CA VAL A 265 -5.04 -42.24 -31.28
C VAL A 265 -6.15 -41.26 -30.88
N ALA A 266 -7.42 -41.71 -30.89
CA ALA A 266 -8.53 -40.87 -30.53
C ALA A 266 -8.44 -40.36 -29.06
N ASN A 267 -7.96 -41.19 -28.15
CA ASN A 267 -7.77 -40.82 -26.72
C ASN A 267 -6.55 -39.92 -26.52
N ALA A 268 -5.55 -39.91 -27.38
CA ALA A 268 -4.39 -39.06 -27.30
C ALA A 268 -4.71 -37.59 -27.67
N ILE A 269 -5.63 -37.38 -28.61
CA ILE A 269 -6.00 -36.05 -29.14
C ILE A 269 -6.44 -35.09 -28.00
N PRO A 270 -7.40 -35.43 -27.11
CA PRO A 270 -7.81 -34.53 -26.05
C PRO A 270 -6.66 -34.14 -25.08
N ASN A 271 -5.71 -35.06 -24.84
CA ASN A 271 -4.57 -34.80 -24.00
C ASN A 271 -3.64 -33.72 -24.60
N VAL A 272 -3.42 -33.76 -25.91
CA VAL A 272 -2.63 -32.74 -26.62
C VAL A 272 -3.32 -31.37 -26.53
N TYR A 273 -4.63 -31.29 -26.83
CA TYR A 273 -5.36 -30.01 -26.74
C TYR A 273 -5.43 -29.47 -25.31
N ASN A 274 -5.59 -30.34 -24.32
CA ASN A 274 -5.56 -29.91 -22.91
C ASN A 274 -4.18 -29.38 -22.50
N ALA A 275 -3.11 -30.02 -22.97
CA ALA A 275 -1.75 -29.56 -22.70
C ALA A 275 -1.45 -28.24 -23.42
N GLU A 276 -1.89 -28.09 -24.68
CA GLU A 276 -1.80 -26.82 -25.44
C GLU A 276 -2.54 -25.70 -24.69
N GLY A 277 -3.78 -25.94 -24.27
CA GLY A 277 -4.54 -24.99 -23.47
C GLY A 277 -3.84 -24.61 -22.16
N SER A 278 -3.14 -25.57 -21.54
CA SER A 278 -2.34 -25.31 -20.32
C SER A 278 -1.14 -24.40 -20.60
N VAL A 279 -0.47 -24.54 -21.73
CA VAL A 279 0.63 -23.65 -22.16
C VAL A 279 0.09 -22.22 -22.34
N ILE A 280 -1.01 -22.06 -23.09
CA ILE A 280 -1.63 -20.74 -23.31
C ILE A 280 -2.01 -20.10 -21.98
N LEU A 281 -2.65 -20.85 -21.08
CA LEU A 281 -3.06 -20.34 -19.78
C LEU A 281 -1.87 -19.93 -18.90
N SER A 282 -0.80 -20.75 -18.89
CA SER A 282 0.41 -20.43 -18.10
C SER A 282 1.12 -19.18 -18.64
N LEU A 283 1.15 -18.99 -19.96
CA LEU A 283 1.68 -17.78 -20.60
C LEU A 283 0.84 -16.55 -20.23
N TRP A 284 -0.49 -16.63 -20.23
CA TRP A 284 -1.35 -15.53 -19.78
C TRP A 284 -1.13 -15.20 -18.31
N GLN A 285 -1.00 -16.22 -17.46
CA GLN A 285 -0.68 -16.00 -16.04
C GLN A 285 0.68 -15.32 -15.86
N LEU A 286 1.69 -15.74 -16.59
CA LEU A 286 3.00 -15.09 -16.58
C LEU A 286 2.90 -13.63 -17.04
N LYS A 287 2.26 -13.34 -18.16
CA LYS A 287 2.06 -11.97 -18.67
C LYS A 287 1.32 -11.09 -17.66
N ALA A 288 0.29 -11.61 -17.01
CA ALA A 288 -0.44 -10.89 -15.95
C ALA A 288 0.46 -10.55 -14.75
N ILE A 289 1.35 -11.48 -14.34
CA ILE A 289 2.32 -11.25 -13.25
C ILE A 289 3.41 -10.27 -13.69
N LEU A 290 3.86 -10.33 -14.94
CA LEU A 290 4.79 -9.35 -15.50
C LEU A 290 4.20 -7.92 -15.56
N GLY A 291 2.86 -7.82 -15.58
CA GLY A 291 2.16 -6.53 -15.72
C GLY A 291 2.09 -6.02 -17.16
N VAL A 292 2.23 -6.92 -18.12
CA VAL A 292 2.17 -6.62 -19.56
C VAL A 292 0.83 -7.04 -20.18
N ASP A 293 0.54 -6.54 -21.38
CA ASP A 293 -0.69 -6.88 -22.09
C ASP A 293 -0.75 -8.38 -22.40
N LEU A 294 -1.91 -9.00 -22.25
CA LEU A 294 -2.15 -10.42 -22.50
C LEU A 294 -2.00 -10.79 -23.99
N ASP A 295 -2.27 -9.84 -24.87
CA ASP A 295 -2.18 -10.02 -26.33
C ASP A 295 -0.73 -9.87 -26.85
N MET A 296 0.21 -9.43 -26.00
CA MET A 296 1.61 -9.30 -26.34
C MET A 296 2.22 -10.66 -26.72
N ASN A 297 3.03 -10.72 -27.76
CA ASN A 297 3.57 -11.98 -28.27
C ASN A 297 4.88 -12.35 -27.53
N LEU A 298 4.76 -12.87 -26.29
CA LEU A 298 5.86 -13.28 -25.44
C LEU A 298 5.88 -14.80 -25.24
N ASP A 299 7.09 -15.35 -25.22
CA ASP A 299 7.36 -16.74 -24.88
C ASP A 299 8.58 -16.87 -23.95
N VAL A 300 8.75 -18.03 -23.31
CA VAL A 300 9.85 -18.29 -22.34
C VAL A 300 10.97 -19.11 -22.95
N ALA A 301 12.21 -18.76 -22.58
CA ALA A 301 13.43 -19.46 -23.00
C ALA A 301 13.73 -20.67 -22.11
N GLY A 302 14.46 -21.67 -22.66
CA GLY A 302 15.02 -22.80 -21.91
C GLY A 302 14.04 -23.94 -21.67
N LYS A 303 14.52 -24.97 -20.98
CA LYS A 303 13.77 -26.15 -20.55
C LYS A 303 13.98 -26.36 -19.05
N LEU A 304 13.08 -27.09 -18.38
CA LEU A 304 13.26 -27.42 -16.98
C LEU A 304 14.49 -28.32 -16.74
N GLU A 305 14.85 -29.15 -17.73
CA GLU A 305 16.03 -29.99 -17.64
C GLU A 305 17.32 -29.18 -17.45
N ASP A 306 17.43 -27.98 -18.04
CA ASP A 306 18.58 -27.08 -17.91
C ASP A 306 18.81 -26.66 -16.45
N TRP A 307 17.74 -26.61 -15.65
CA TRP A 307 17.79 -26.28 -14.22
C TRP A 307 18.09 -27.45 -13.31
N SER A 308 18.09 -28.68 -13.86
CA SER A 308 18.33 -29.89 -13.07
C SER A 308 19.76 -29.97 -12.52
N GLU A 309 20.73 -29.38 -13.21
CA GLU A 309 22.13 -29.30 -12.73
C GLU A 309 22.27 -28.43 -11.47
N HIS A 310 21.34 -27.49 -11.25
CA HIS A 310 21.32 -26.60 -10.10
C HIS A 310 20.52 -27.15 -8.90
N MET A 311 20.07 -28.42 -8.96
CA MET A 311 19.35 -29.10 -7.87
C MET A 311 20.26 -29.53 -6.71
N PHE A 312 21.51 -29.03 -6.65
CA PHE A 312 22.38 -29.22 -5.49
C PHE A 312 22.09 -28.12 -4.47
N TYR A 313 21.62 -28.56 -3.31
CA TYR A 313 21.46 -27.68 -2.15
C TYR A 313 22.16 -28.30 -0.97
N ASP A 314 23.19 -27.66 -0.48
CA ASP A 314 23.92 -28.14 0.70
C ASP A 314 23.11 -27.78 1.96
N ILE A 315 22.29 -28.72 2.39
CA ILE A 315 21.42 -28.59 3.58
C ILE A 315 22.24 -28.34 4.85
N HIS A 316 23.52 -28.77 4.88
CA HIS A 316 24.39 -28.64 6.04
C HIS A 316 24.99 -27.24 6.23
N GLN A 317 24.95 -26.36 5.21
CA GLN A 317 25.40 -24.97 5.35
C GLN A 317 24.42 -24.09 6.16
N HIS A 318 23.21 -24.56 6.49
CA HIS A 318 22.19 -23.80 7.18
C HIS A 318 21.91 -24.24 8.62
N ASP A 319 22.91 -24.73 9.34
CA ASP A 319 22.77 -25.03 10.78
C ASP A 319 22.44 -23.82 11.65
N SER A 320 22.71 -22.60 11.13
CA SER A 320 22.25 -21.34 11.73
C SER A 320 21.28 -20.60 10.79
N ILE A 321 19.98 -20.95 10.86
CA ILE A 321 18.93 -20.23 10.13
C ILE A 321 18.83 -18.81 10.73
N SER A 322 19.49 -17.84 10.11
CA SER A 322 19.35 -16.43 10.46
C SER A 322 18.13 -15.84 9.76
N LEU A 323 17.24 -15.22 10.54
CA LEU A 323 16.08 -14.47 10.06
C LEU A 323 16.34 -12.95 9.99
N ASP A 324 17.59 -12.53 10.11
CA ASP A 324 17.95 -11.09 10.18
C ASP A 324 17.60 -10.32 8.90
N ARG A 325 17.57 -11.01 7.77
CA ARG A 325 17.18 -10.44 6.47
C ARG A 325 15.70 -10.57 6.16
N ASN A 326 14.96 -11.40 6.93
CA ASN A 326 13.53 -11.62 6.68
C ASN A 326 12.73 -10.31 6.84
N THR A 327 11.98 -9.97 5.80
CA THR A 327 11.22 -8.70 5.74
C THR A 327 10.13 -8.63 6.81
N THR A 328 9.44 -9.74 7.10
CA THR A 328 8.38 -9.78 8.12
C THR A 328 8.96 -9.54 9.52
N MET A 329 10.13 -10.14 9.83
CA MET A 329 10.80 -9.93 11.11
C MET A 329 11.27 -8.47 11.27
N LYS A 330 11.81 -7.87 10.20
CA LYS A 330 12.18 -6.45 10.19
C LYS A 330 10.97 -5.52 10.35
N GLN A 331 9.87 -5.79 9.65
CA GLN A 331 8.64 -5.03 9.82
C GLN A 331 8.12 -5.09 11.27
N LEU A 332 8.13 -6.27 11.90
CA LEU A 332 7.75 -6.43 13.31
C LEU A 332 8.70 -5.70 14.26
N ALA A 333 10.00 -5.70 13.97
CA ALA A 333 10.98 -4.95 14.75
C ALA A 333 10.72 -3.43 14.68
N ILE A 334 10.48 -2.89 13.48
CA ILE A 334 10.13 -1.49 13.29
C ILE A 334 8.80 -1.16 14.00
N GLN A 335 7.78 -2.00 13.89
CA GLN A 335 6.50 -1.83 14.60
C GLN A 335 6.68 -1.83 16.12
N ALA A 336 7.53 -2.72 16.66
CA ALA A 336 7.85 -2.73 18.07
C ALA A 336 8.55 -1.42 18.50
N GLU A 337 9.47 -0.88 17.69
CA GLU A 337 10.11 0.42 17.96
C GLU A 337 9.09 1.56 17.91
N MET A 338 8.18 1.58 16.94
CA MET A 338 7.10 2.57 16.87
C MET A 338 6.23 2.55 18.13
N LEU A 339 5.89 1.37 18.64
CA LEU A 339 5.11 1.24 19.87
C LEU A 339 5.93 1.63 21.11
N ALA A 340 7.22 1.36 21.14
CA ALA A 340 8.11 1.84 22.21
C ALA A 340 8.17 3.39 22.23
N GLU A 341 8.23 4.03 21.06
CA GLU A 341 8.15 5.51 20.98
C GLU A 341 6.74 6.01 21.31
N THR A 342 5.67 5.28 20.96
CA THR A 342 4.29 5.60 21.35
C THR A 342 4.12 5.61 22.88
N ILE A 343 4.77 4.68 23.61
CA ILE A 343 4.78 4.70 25.06
C ILE A 343 5.39 6.03 25.57
N LYS A 344 6.51 6.47 24.97
CA LYS A 344 7.16 7.74 25.31
C LYS A 344 6.28 8.95 24.98
N VAL A 345 5.57 8.92 23.85
CA VAL A 345 4.58 9.96 23.49
C VAL A 345 3.51 10.09 24.60
N GLN A 346 2.98 8.95 25.08
CA GLN A 346 1.99 8.96 26.17
C GLN A 346 2.59 9.44 27.51
N GLN A 347 3.85 9.14 27.79
CA GLN A 347 4.56 9.65 28.97
C GLN A 347 4.77 11.16 28.88
N TYR A 348 5.13 11.66 27.70
CA TYR A 348 5.40 13.08 27.45
C TYR A 348 4.13 13.94 27.42
N ALA A 349 2.94 13.33 27.34
CA ALA A 349 1.67 14.01 27.59
C ALA A 349 1.53 14.60 29.01
N ASN A 350 2.44 14.24 29.95
CA ASN A 350 2.53 14.83 31.29
C ASN A 350 3.44 16.07 31.36
N ILE A 351 4.19 16.36 30.29
CA ILE A 351 5.11 17.52 30.27
C ILE A 351 4.31 18.77 29.87
N PRO A 352 4.54 19.91 30.51
CA PRO A 352 3.92 21.18 30.14
C PRO A 352 4.21 21.52 28.65
N SER A 353 3.22 22.12 27.99
CA SER A 353 3.36 22.62 26.64
C SER A 353 3.21 24.15 26.61
N LEU A 354 3.99 24.81 25.74
CA LEU A 354 3.98 26.24 25.51
C LEU A 354 3.67 26.52 24.05
N ALA A 355 2.71 27.41 23.81
CA ALA A 355 2.36 27.86 22.48
C ALA A 355 2.29 29.40 22.42
N VAL A 356 2.59 29.98 21.28
CA VAL A 356 2.34 31.38 20.95
C VAL A 356 1.15 31.46 20.02
N ALA A 357 0.27 32.42 20.26
CA ALA A 357 -0.85 32.72 19.41
C ALA A 357 -0.85 34.22 19.06
N PHE A 358 -1.16 34.50 17.82
CA PHE A 358 -1.43 35.82 17.29
C PHE A 358 -2.85 35.84 16.74
N ASN A 359 -3.60 36.89 17.04
CA ASN A 359 -4.92 37.12 16.47
C ASN A 359 -5.03 38.57 16.02
N PHE A 360 -5.61 38.76 14.86
CA PHE A 360 -6.00 40.06 14.34
C PHE A 360 -7.39 39.92 13.73
N SER A 361 -8.35 40.64 14.26
CA SER A 361 -9.73 40.55 13.80
C SER A 361 -10.40 41.92 13.68
N TYR A 362 -11.31 42.05 12.73
CA TYR A 362 -12.25 43.13 12.62
C TYR A 362 -13.62 42.61 13.03
N ASN A 363 -14.28 43.35 13.94
CA ASN A 363 -15.62 43.04 14.39
C ASN A 363 -16.55 44.21 14.15
N ALA A 364 -17.76 43.92 13.68
CA ALA A 364 -18.82 44.92 13.54
C ALA A 364 -20.11 44.36 14.14
N MET A 365 -20.74 45.15 15.00
CA MET A 365 -22.01 44.79 15.62
C MET A 365 -23.06 45.80 15.18
N THR A 366 -24.18 45.34 14.62
CA THR A 366 -25.22 46.22 14.02
C THR A 366 -26.61 45.68 14.31
N ASN A 367 -27.59 46.59 14.23
CA ASN A 367 -29.01 46.20 14.32
C ASN A 367 -29.68 46.12 12.95
N ASP A 368 -29.01 46.54 11.88
CA ASP A 368 -29.47 46.57 10.50
C ASP A 368 -28.52 45.82 9.54
N PHE A 369 -28.79 45.91 8.23
CA PHE A 369 -27.95 45.32 7.16
C PHE A 369 -27.33 46.39 6.23
N LYS A 370 -27.07 47.60 6.74
CA LYS A 370 -26.46 48.69 5.97
C LYS A 370 -24.93 48.63 6.03
N PHE A 371 -24.32 47.76 5.26
CA PHE A 371 -22.88 47.48 5.27
C PHE A 371 -21.98 48.73 5.12
N SER A 372 -22.42 49.76 4.43
CA SER A 372 -21.66 51.01 4.22
C SER A 372 -21.49 51.84 5.50
N GLU A 373 -22.37 51.65 6.46
CA GLU A 373 -22.41 52.41 7.72
C GLU A 373 -21.79 51.64 8.92
N TYR A 374 -21.28 50.44 8.68
CA TYR A 374 -20.75 49.61 9.75
C TYR A 374 -19.45 50.19 10.30
N ARG A 375 -19.41 50.31 11.62
CA ARG A 375 -18.16 50.59 12.34
C ARG A 375 -17.41 49.30 12.61
N TRP A 376 -16.36 49.09 11.84
CA TRP A 376 -15.45 47.96 12.02
C TRP A 376 -14.39 48.31 13.04
N THR A 377 -14.36 47.61 14.16
CA THR A 377 -13.38 47.79 15.22
C THR A 377 -12.26 46.75 15.09
N PRO A 378 -11.00 47.18 14.87
CA PRO A 378 -9.87 46.29 14.85
C PRO A 378 -9.52 45.82 16.28
N TYR A 379 -9.20 44.54 16.41
CA TYR A 379 -8.70 43.99 17.65
C TYR A 379 -7.52 43.07 17.33
N SER A 380 -6.40 43.19 18.07
CA SER A 380 -5.23 42.36 17.88
C SER A 380 -4.55 42.05 19.20
N TYR A 381 -4.06 40.82 19.32
CA TYR A 381 -3.25 40.44 20.45
C TYR A 381 -2.20 39.41 20.08
N VAL A 382 -1.11 39.37 20.83
CA VAL A 382 -0.13 38.29 20.90
C VAL A 382 -0.20 37.69 22.31
N GLY A 383 -0.35 36.38 22.38
CA GLY A 383 -0.46 35.67 23.65
C GLY A 383 0.48 34.48 23.73
N LEU A 384 0.99 34.21 24.93
CA LEU A 384 1.67 32.97 25.25
C LEU A 384 0.74 32.11 26.13
N SER A 385 0.52 30.87 25.72
CA SER A 385 -0.31 29.92 26.44
C SER A 385 0.57 28.79 26.99
N LEU A 386 0.65 28.67 28.30
CA LEU A 386 1.30 27.57 29.01
C LEU A 386 0.22 26.62 29.56
N ASN A 387 0.23 25.39 29.04
CA ASN A 387 -0.68 24.33 29.49
C ASN A 387 0.10 23.34 30.36
N ILE A 388 -0.25 23.26 31.66
CA ILE A 388 0.34 22.33 32.63
C ILE A 388 -0.71 21.30 33.01
N PRO A 389 -0.58 20.04 32.52
CA PRO A 389 -1.56 19.01 32.79
C PRO A 389 -1.37 18.43 34.21
N ILE A 390 -2.19 18.84 35.19
CA ILE A 390 -2.08 18.43 36.61
C ILE A 390 -2.78 17.09 36.83
N PHE A 391 -4.06 16.98 36.54
CA PHE A 391 -4.87 15.80 36.80
C PHE A 391 -5.85 15.54 35.66
N ALA A 392 -6.01 14.26 35.26
CA ALA A 392 -6.90 13.83 34.18
C ALA A 392 -7.69 12.56 34.56
N GLY A 393 -8.08 12.38 35.78
CA GLY A 393 -8.91 11.26 36.22
C GLY A 393 -8.32 9.87 35.91
N GLY A 394 -6.99 9.72 35.90
CA GLY A 394 -6.34 8.44 35.55
C GLY A 394 -6.20 8.15 34.06
N LYS A 395 -6.80 8.95 33.16
CA LYS A 395 -6.78 8.72 31.69
C LYS A 395 -5.36 8.48 31.14
N ARG A 396 -4.39 9.32 31.55
CA ARG A 396 -2.99 9.22 31.09
C ARG A 396 -2.30 7.95 31.59
N TYR A 397 -2.56 7.55 32.82
CA TYR A 397 -2.04 6.32 33.41
C TYR A 397 -2.53 5.09 32.60
N HIS A 398 -3.82 5.03 32.34
CA HIS A 398 -4.40 3.94 31.53
C HIS A 398 -3.94 3.95 30.08
N ALA A 399 -3.74 5.14 29.46
CA ALA A 399 -3.18 5.25 28.12
C ALA A 399 -1.74 4.69 28.03
N ILE A 400 -0.89 4.96 29.02
CA ILE A 400 0.47 4.38 29.10
C ILE A 400 0.39 2.87 29.28
N ARG A 401 -0.51 2.37 30.13
CA ARG A 401 -0.71 0.92 30.32
C ARG A 401 -1.19 0.23 29.06
N GLN A 402 -2.12 0.85 28.33
CA GLN A 402 -2.61 0.35 27.05
C GLN A 402 -1.48 0.29 26.01
N ALA A 403 -0.67 1.33 25.87
CA ALA A 403 0.47 1.34 24.95
C ALA A 403 1.52 0.26 25.32
N LYS A 404 1.79 0.04 26.62
CA LYS A 404 2.66 -1.05 27.06
C LYS A 404 2.11 -2.43 26.71
N ASN A 405 0.82 -2.65 26.87
CA ASN A 405 0.19 -3.91 26.50
C ASN A 405 0.28 -4.15 24.99
N GLN A 406 0.06 -3.14 24.15
CA GLN A 406 0.24 -3.22 22.70
C GLN A 406 1.68 -3.59 22.33
N TYR A 407 2.67 -2.98 22.97
CA TYR A 407 4.08 -3.34 22.77
C TYR A 407 4.36 -4.81 23.12
N GLN A 408 3.85 -5.29 24.25
CA GLN A 408 4.00 -6.69 24.66
C GLN A 408 3.30 -7.65 23.69
N GLN A 409 2.13 -7.28 23.17
CA GLN A 409 1.42 -8.06 22.14
C GLN A 409 2.28 -8.25 20.90
N VAL A 410 2.92 -7.19 20.39
CA VAL A 410 3.80 -7.28 19.22
C VAL A 410 5.04 -8.14 19.53
N GLN A 411 5.61 -8.07 20.74
CA GLN A 411 6.71 -8.95 21.12
C GLN A 411 6.31 -10.43 21.10
N LEU A 412 5.13 -10.77 21.63
CA LEU A 412 4.61 -12.14 21.58
C LEU A 412 4.29 -12.58 20.14
N GLN A 413 3.77 -11.70 19.32
CA GLN A 413 3.54 -11.95 17.90
C GLN A 413 4.85 -12.20 17.17
N THR A 414 5.91 -11.46 17.47
CA THR A 414 7.26 -11.66 16.91
C THR A 414 7.78 -13.07 17.20
N LEU A 415 7.67 -13.52 18.46
CA LEU A 415 8.06 -14.88 18.84
C LEU A 415 7.25 -15.96 18.10
N ASN A 416 5.95 -15.75 17.94
CA ASN A 416 5.10 -16.68 17.19
C ASN A 416 5.46 -16.71 15.70
N THR A 417 5.65 -15.54 15.10
CA THR A 417 6.05 -15.41 13.69
C THR A 417 7.42 -16.03 13.43
N GLU A 418 8.38 -15.83 14.33
CA GLU A 418 9.70 -16.49 14.26
C GLU A 418 9.58 -18.01 14.20
N ARG A 419 8.72 -18.60 15.05
CA ARG A 419 8.47 -20.05 15.04
C ARG A 419 7.85 -20.51 13.73
N GLN A 420 6.87 -19.78 13.21
CA GLN A 420 6.22 -20.10 11.94
C GLN A 420 7.21 -20.03 10.77
N LEU A 421 8.04 -18.99 10.72
CA LEU A 421 9.07 -18.85 9.69
C LEU A 421 10.10 -19.99 9.75
N LYS A 422 10.53 -20.39 10.94
CA LYS A 422 11.42 -21.55 11.12
C LYS A 422 10.78 -22.86 10.63
N ILE A 423 9.46 -23.02 10.84
CA ILE A 423 8.73 -24.17 10.29
C ILE A 423 8.66 -24.10 8.77
N ALA A 424 8.33 -22.94 8.19
CA ALA A 424 8.27 -22.74 6.74
C ALA A 424 9.63 -23.03 6.07
N ILE A 425 10.73 -22.56 6.64
CA ILE A 425 12.09 -22.86 6.15
C ILE A 425 12.36 -24.35 6.17
N ARG A 426 12.10 -25.04 7.29
CA ARG A 426 12.30 -26.48 7.39
C ARG A 426 11.43 -27.26 6.41
N GLN A 427 10.20 -26.81 6.18
CA GLN A 427 9.30 -27.40 5.19
C GLN A 427 9.85 -27.23 3.78
N SER A 428 10.29 -26.04 3.41
CA SER A 428 10.91 -25.80 2.08
C SER A 428 12.14 -26.65 1.87
N LEU A 429 13.03 -26.74 2.86
CA LEU A 429 14.23 -27.61 2.82
C LEU A 429 13.86 -29.08 2.65
N ASN A 430 12.91 -29.59 3.43
CA ASN A 430 12.45 -30.98 3.31
C ASN A 430 11.80 -31.25 1.95
N THR A 431 11.05 -30.30 1.42
CA THR A 431 10.44 -30.40 0.09
C THR A 431 11.52 -30.44 -0.99
N MET A 432 12.54 -29.57 -0.89
CA MET A 432 13.68 -29.59 -1.82
C MET A 432 14.43 -30.93 -1.78
N GLU A 433 14.75 -31.44 -0.59
CA GLU A 433 15.43 -32.74 -0.43
C GLU A 433 14.61 -33.88 -1.02
N THR A 434 13.31 -33.91 -0.71
CA THR A 434 12.40 -34.95 -1.21
C THR A 434 12.30 -34.90 -2.74
N ASN A 435 12.15 -33.72 -3.33
CA ASN A 435 12.05 -33.58 -4.79
C ASN A 435 13.39 -33.86 -5.48
N MET A 436 14.53 -33.56 -4.87
CA MET A 436 15.84 -33.92 -5.37
C MET A 436 15.97 -35.46 -5.44
N LYS A 437 15.64 -36.19 -4.36
CA LYS A 437 15.61 -37.65 -4.35
C LYS A 437 14.64 -38.22 -5.38
N SER A 438 13.45 -37.64 -5.50
CA SER A 438 12.44 -38.01 -6.48
C SER A 438 12.93 -37.82 -7.90
N TYR A 439 13.61 -36.70 -8.19
CA TYR A 439 14.20 -36.43 -9.50
C TYR A 439 15.23 -37.50 -9.91
N TYR A 440 16.18 -37.86 -9.04
CA TYR A 440 17.17 -38.91 -9.35
C TYR A 440 16.51 -40.27 -9.58
N ALA A 441 15.52 -40.64 -8.76
CA ALA A 441 14.75 -41.86 -8.98
C ALA A 441 13.96 -41.83 -10.30
N SER A 442 13.36 -40.70 -10.65
CA SER A 442 12.63 -40.49 -11.91
C SER A 442 13.56 -40.50 -13.12
N LYS A 443 14.79 -40.01 -13.00
CA LYS A 443 15.81 -40.03 -14.06
C LYS A 443 16.23 -41.45 -14.37
N ASP A 444 16.47 -42.31 -13.36
CA ASP A 444 16.78 -43.73 -13.55
C ASP A 444 15.56 -44.48 -14.16
N ALA A 445 14.36 -44.20 -13.65
CA ALA A 445 13.11 -44.73 -14.18
C ALA A 445 12.90 -44.35 -15.65
N LEU A 446 13.15 -43.09 -16.02
CA LEU A 446 13.06 -42.58 -17.39
C LEU A 446 14.02 -43.31 -18.31
N ALA A 447 15.28 -43.50 -17.94
CA ALA A 447 16.25 -44.21 -18.70
C ALA A 447 15.85 -45.68 -18.93
N ALA A 448 15.27 -46.33 -17.92
CA ALA A 448 14.74 -47.68 -18.02
C ALA A 448 13.48 -47.78 -18.89
N ALA A 449 12.52 -46.83 -18.68
CA ALA A 449 11.27 -46.80 -19.43
C ALA A 449 11.50 -46.51 -20.93
N GLN A 450 12.43 -45.58 -21.24
CA GLN A 450 12.80 -45.29 -22.65
C GLN A 450 13.35 -46.54 -23.31
N LYS A 451 14.30 -47.23 -22.69
CA LYS A 451 14.83 -48.50 -23.25
C LYS A 451 13.73 -49.55 -23.37
N GLY A 452 12.85 -49.67 -22.39
CA GLY A 452 11.74 -50.59 -22.39
C GLY A 452 10.81 -50.33 -23.55
N TYR A 453 10.42 -49.08 -23.75
CA TYR A 453 9.57 -48.65 -24.88
C TYR A 453 10.24 -48.95 -26.24
N ASP A 454 11.52 -48.62 -26.42
CA ASP A 454 12.26 -48.87 -27.66
C ASP A 454 12.33 -50.35 -28.00
N ILE A 455 12.53 -51.21 -27.03
CA ILE A 455 12.59 -52.69 -27.20
C ILE A 455 11.20 -53.20 -27.59
N VAL A 456 10.15 -52.81 -26.87
CA VAL A 456 8.78 -53.28 -27.10
C VAL A 456 8.25 -52.79 -28.45
N ALA A 457 8.49 -51.48 -28.76
CA ALA A 457 8.12 -50.91 -30.08
C ALA A 457 8.76 -51.64 -31.24
N LYS A 458 10.07 -51.92 -31.16
CA LYS A 458 10.77 -52.71 -32.17
C LYS A 458 10.25 -54.17 -32.26
N SER A 459 9.98 -54.78 -31.11
CA SER A 459 9.42 -56.14 -31.05
C SER A 459 8.02 -56.20 -31.66
N TYR A 460 7.20 -55.16 -31.48
CA TYR A 460 5.91 -55.04 -32.09
C TYR A 460 5.99 -54.89 -33.61
N GLN A 461 6.94 -54.11 -34.13
CA GLN A 461 7.17 -54.00 -35.57
C GLN A 461 7.44 -55.35 -36.24
N VAL A 462 8.25 -56.24 -35.57
CA VAL A 462 8.56 -57.59 -36.10
C VAL A 462 7.55 -58.69 -35.70
N GLY A 463 6.46 -58.29 -34.99
CA GLY A 463 5.36 -59.19 -34.62
C GLY A 463 5.64 -60.07 -33.40
N ARG A 464 6.60 -59.70 -32.53
CA ARG A 464 6.98 -60.47 -31.31
C ARG A 464 6.35 -59.92 -30.02
N SER A 465 5.79 -58.69 -30.07
CA SER A 465 5.07 -58.04 -28.98
C SER A 465 3.68 -57.67 -29.39
N THR A 466 2.79 -57.44 -28.45
CA THR A 466 1.40 -56.99 -28.66
C THR A 466 1.29 -55.47 -28.58
N LEU A 467 0.24 -54.89 -29.17
CA LEU A 467 -0.08 -53.46 -29.06
C LEU A 467 -0.31 -53.05 -27.61
N ILE A 468 -0.82 -53.95 -26.75
CA ILE A 468 -1.03 -53.68 -25.31
C ILE A 468 0.29 -53.41 -24.65
N GLU A 469 1.31 -54.25 -24.87
CA GLU A 469 2.64 -54.07 -24.29
C GLU A 469 3.29 -52.77 -24.77
N VAL A 470 3.08 -52.34 -26.03
CA VAL A 470 3.54 -51.02 -26.52
C VAL A 470 2.85 -49.88 -25.78
N ASN A 471 1.54 -49.94 -25.59
CA ASN A 471 0.78 -48.90 -24.87
C ASN A 471 1.18 -48.84 -23.40
N ASP A 472 1.40 -49.99 -22.74
CA ASP A 472 1.85 -50.04 -21.36
C ASP A 472 3.27 -49.44 -21.17
N ALA A 473 4.17 -49.78 -22.11
CA ALA A 473 5.52 -49.20 -22.12
C ALA A 473 5.49 -47.68 -22.41
N GLN A 474 4.62 -47.23 -23.32
CA GLN A 474 4.41 -45.80 -23.61
C GLN A 474 3.87 -45.08 -22.39
N LEU A 475 2.91 -45.66 -21.68
CA LEU A 475 2.35 -45.07 -20.42
C LEU A 475 3.43 -44.94 -19.37
N ALA A 476 4.25 -45.99 -19.15
CA ALA A 476 5.36 -45.96 -18.19
C ALA A 476 6.39 -44.86 -18.56
N LEU A 477 6.72 -44.73 -19.84
CA LEU A 477 7.63 -43.69 -20.35
C LEU A 477 7.05 -42.28 -20.07
N THR A 478 5.78 -42.05 -20.43
CA THR A 478 5.07 -40.80 -20.23
C THR A 478 5.06 -40.40 -18.75
N GLN A 479 4.73 -41.35 -17.86
CA GLN A 479 4.72 -41.11 -16.42
C GLN A 479 6.11 -40.76 -15.87
N ALA A 480 7.16 -41.43 -16.36
CA ALA A 480 8.54 -41.15 -15.96
C ALA A 480 9.00 -39.74 -16.42
N GLN A 481 8.67 -39.36 -17.67
CA GLN A 481 8.97 -38.03 -18.21
C GLN A 481 8.29 -36.93 -17.40
N LEU A 482 6.98 -37.00 -17.26
CA LEU A 482 6.21 -36.01 -16.50
C LEU A 482 6.62 -35.97 -15.01
N GLY A 483 6.94 -37.15 -14.42
CA GLY A 483 7.40 -37.23 -13.05
C GLY A 483 8.75 -36.55 -12.81
N ALA A 484 9.69 -36.68 -13.75
CA ALA A 484 10.98 -35.99 -13.68
C ALA A 484 10.82 -34.48 -13.79
N SER A 485 10.07 -33.97 -14.78
CA SER A 485 9.81 -32.53 -14.94
C SER A 485 9.08 -31.95 -13.72
N GLN A 486 8.08 -32.66 -13.17
CA GLN A 486 7.36 -32.25 -11.99
C GLN A 486 8.28 -32.15 -10.74
N ALA A 487 9.23 -33.07 -10.58
CA ALA A 487 10.17 -33.03 -9.47
C ALA A 487 11.10 -31.82 -9.57
N VAL A 488 11.60 -31.47 -10.76
CA VAL A 488 12.40 -30.26 -10.99
C VAL A 488 11.59 -29.00 -10.66
N TYR A 489 10.37 -28.89 -11.18
CA TYR A 489 9.47 -27.77 -10.91
C TYR A 489 9.22 -27.60 -9.40
N ASN A 490 8.87 -28.67 -8.71
CA ASN A 490 8.60 -28.62 -7.26
C ASN A 490 9.85 -28.23 -6.45
N PHE A 491 11.04 -28.65 -6.88
CA PHE A 491 12.29 -28.22 -6.24
C PHE A 491 12.51 -26.71 -6.44
N LEU A 492 12.38 -26.21 -7.66
CA LEU A 492 12.62 -24.80 -7.99
C LEU A 492 11.64 -23.87 -7.28
N THR A 493 10.37 -24.26 -7.20
CA THR A 493 9.35 -23.49 -6.47
C THR A 493 9.62 -23.48 -4.96
N ALA A 494 10.03 -24.62 -4.38
CA ALA A 494 10.42 -24.71 -2.97
C ALA A 494 11.68 -23.86 -2.68
N LYS A 495 12.65 -23.83 -3.61
CA LYS A 495 13.84 -22.97 -3.53
C LYS A 495 13.46 -21.49 -3.57
N ALA A 496 12.61 -21.08 -4.51
CA ALA A 496 12.15 -19.70 -4.60
C ALA A 496 11.41 -19.25 -3.31
N GLN A 497 10.58 -20.13 -2.74
CA GLN A 497 9.89 -19.87 -1.47
C GLN A 497 10.86 -19.77 -0.30
N LEU A 498 11.92 -20.58 -0.28
CA LEU A 498 12.98 -20.51 0.73
C LEU A 498 13.76 -19.18 0.65
N GLU A 499 14.18 -18.78 -0.55
CA GLU A 499 14.87 -17.51 -0.82
C GLU A 499 14.02 -16.31 -0.34
N GLN A 500 12.72 -16.29 -0.63
CA GLN A 500 11.78 -15.29 -0.15
C GLN A 500 11.72 -15.29 1.39
N THR A 501 11.58 -16.46 2.01
CA THR A 501 11.46 -16.58 3.46
C THR A 501 12.75 -16.17 4.18
N LEU A 502 13.91 -16.43 3.61
CA LEU A 502 15.21 -15.95 4.12
C LEU A 502 15.42 -14.45 3.86
N GLY A 503 14.62 -13.84 3.00
CA GLY A 503 14.78 -12.43 2.61
C GLY A 503 16.06 -12.21 1.79
N GLN A 504 16.44 -13.18 0.97
CA GLN A 504 17.55 -13.03 0.04
C GLN A 504 17.11 -12.12 -1.10
N ASP A 505 17.79 -10.99 -1.23
CA ASP A 505 17.55 -10.09 -2.36
C ASP A 505 18.00 -10.78 -3.65
N PHE A 506 17.29 -10.49 -4.74
CA PHE A 506 17.73 -10.91 -6.06
C PHE A 506 19.09 -10.23 -6.33
N VAL A 507 20.14 -11.03 -6.32
CA VAL A 507 21.48 -10.56 -6.70
C VAL A 507 21.55 -10.63 -8.21
N GLU A 508 21.81 -9.50 -8.82
CA GLU A 508 22.14 -9.33 -10.22
C GLU A 508 23.27 -10.26 -10.64
#